data_c3793a1073628e9fa0bd2f3b65cce220
#
_entry.id   c3793a1073628e9fa0bd2f3b65cce220
#
_cell.length_a   1.000
_cell.length_b   1.000
_cell.length_c   1.000
_cell.angle_alpha   90.00
_cell.angle_beta   90.00
_cell.angle_gamma   90.00
#
_symmetry.space_group_name_H-M   'P 1'
#
loop_
_entity.id
_entity.type
_entity.pdbx_description
1 polymer ?
#
loop_
_entity_poly.entity_id
_entity_poly.type
_entity_poly.pdbx_seq_one_letter_code
_entity_poly.pdbx_strand_id
1 'polypeptide(L)'
;MSRIALATYRPGPDAPQDRDLPVLVAALDAAGARAEAVCWDDPEADWAAYDLVVIRSTWDYSWRVEEFTAWTERCGKLTRLANPAPVVRWNMDKRYLGELSAAGVPTVPTRYLAPGDPVDLPGDREYVIKPTSGAGSRYAARYTPGERETAVRHLERMHAEGLTAMVQPYLKGIDATGERPLQFFSGRLLHAGRKQAVLTAGTPFDVRKTAHPGIEVWKPTEAETAVAERALAAVPGAPDLLYARVDLVDGDDGRPCVMELELVEPNLFLWLHPGSVPVVTAEILRTAAGV
;
A
#
# COMPACT_ATOMS: atom_id res chain seq x y z
N MET A 1 -8.46 16.10 -25.79
CA MET A 1 -7.30 15.24 -25.46
C MET A 1 -7.09 15.37 -23.97
N SER A 2 -7.34 14.30 -23.23
CA SER A 2 -7.21 14.35 -21.76
C SER A 2 -5.76 14.52 -21.34
N ARG A 3 -5.53 15.39 -20.35
CA ARG A 3 -4.23 15.58 -19.68
C ARG A 3 -4.23 14.85 -18.37
N ILE A 4 -3.29 13.94 -18.19
CA ILE A 4 -3.22 13.04 -17.03
C ILE A 4 -1.83 13.15 -16.38
N ALA A 5 -1.80 13.51 -15.09
CA ALA A 5 -0.58 13.44 -14.32
C ALA A 5 -0.52 12.10 -13.58
N LEU A 6 0.60 11.42 -13.69
CA LEU A 6 0.95 10.26 -12.87
C LEU A 6 1.89 10.77 -11.77
N ALA A 7 1.32 11.02 -10.57
CA ALA A 7 2.07 11.60 -9.46
C ALA A 7 3.09 10.61 -8.91
N THR A 8 4.33 11.02 -8.85
CA THR A 8 5.47 10.22 -8.40
C THR A 8 6.34 11.01 -7.43
N TYR A 9 7.36 10.38 -6.87
CA TYR A 9 8.41 11.04 -6.13
C TYR A 9 9.65 11.25 -7.00
N ARG A 10 10.62 12.00 -6.53
CA ARG A 10 11.92 12.14 -7.18
C ARG A 10 12.89 11.09 -6.61
N PRO A 11 13.12 9.96 -7.30
CA PRO A 11 14.00 8.93 -6.78
C PRO A 11 15.46 9.41 -6.74
N GLY A 12 16.14 9.10 -5.65
CA GLY A 12 17.61 9.18 -5.60
C GLY A 12 18.26 8.08 -6.45
N PRO A 13 19.60 8.11 -6.63
CA PRO A 13 20.29 7.18 -7.51
C PRO A 13 20.11 5.69 -7.14
N ASP A 14 19.97 5.40 -5.86
CA ASP A 14 19.81 4.02 -5.36
C ASP A 14 18.36 3.69 -4.94
N ALA A 15 17.42 4.58 -5.24
CA ALA A 15 16.04 4.39 -4.84
C ALA A 15 15.29 3.43 -5.78
N PRO A 16 14.29 2.69 -5.28
CA PRO A 16 13.44 1.85 -6.11
C PRO A 16 12.77 2.66 -7.22
N GLN A 17 12.75 2.12 -8.43
CA GLN A 17 12.06 2.72 -9.57
C GLN A 17 10.70 2.06 -9.78
N ASP A 18 9.70 2.85 -10.12
CA ASP A 18 8.39 2.34 -10.52
C ASP A 18 8.47 1.77 -11.94
N ARG A 19 8.43 0.44 -12.05
CA ARG A 19 8.45 -0.27 -13.34
C ARG A 19 7.15 -0.12 -14.13
N ASP A 20 6.05 0.23 -13.47
CA ASP A 20 4.74 0.41 -14.09
C ASP A 20 4.59 1.82 -14.71
N LEU A 21 5.30 2.82 -14.16
CA LEU A 21 5.15 4.21 -14.57
C LEU A 21 5.44 4.44 -16.07
N PRO A 22 6.56 4.00 -16.64
CA PRO A 22 6.82 4.17 -18.07
C PRO A 22 5.84 3.38 -18.95
N VAL A 23 5.35 2.24 -18.47
CA VAL A 23 4.34 1.43 -19.18
C VAL A 23 3.02 2.18 -19.27
N LEU A 24 2.59 2.81 -18.17
CA LEU A 24 1.35 3.60 -18.12
C LEU A 24 1.44 4.86 -18.98
N VAL A 25 2.54 5.60 -18.90
CA VAL A 25 2.74 6.80 -19.75
C VAL A 25 2.59 6.41 -21.24
N ALA A 26 3.36 5.40 -21.67
CA ALA A 26 3.34 4.96 -23.07
C ALA A 26 1.94 4.46 -23.50
N ALA A 27 1.23 3.72 -22.65
CA ALA A 27 -0.09 3.20 -22.98
C ALA A 27 -1.17 4.29 -23.07
N LEU A 28 -1.12 5.28 -22.17
CA LEU A 28 -2.04 6.42 -22.19
C LEU A 28 -1.81 7.32 -23.40
N ASP A 29 -0.55 7.60 -23.73
CA ASP A 29 -0.20 8.39 -24.94
C ASP A 29 -0.63 7.67 -26.23
N ALA A 30 -0.39 6.35 -26.32
CA ALA A 30 -0.84 5.53 -27.44
C ALA A 30 -2.38 5.52 -27.59
N ALA A 31 -3.10 5.65 -26.47
CA ALA A 31 -4.57 5.74 -26.47
C ALA A 31 -5.10 7.16 -26.69
N GLY A 32 -4.24 8.13 -27.02
CA GLY A 32 -4.63 9.49 -27.39
C GLY A 32 -4.81 10.47 -26.23
N ALA A 33 -4.33 10.16 -25.04
CA ALA A 33 -4.18 11.13 -23.95
C ALA A 33 -2.81 11.84 -24.03
N ARG A 34 -2.59 12.80 -23.15
CA ARG A 34 -1.28 13.34 -22.81
C ARG A 34 -0.98 12.98 -21.37
N ALA A 35 -0.11 11.99 -21.18
CA ALA A 35 0.26 11.51 -19.85
C ALA A 35 1.70 11.91 -19.52
N GLU A 36 1.92 12.37 -18.30
CA GLU A 36 3.24 12.72 -17.82
C GLU A 36 3.45 12.33 -16.36
N ALA A 37 4.68 11.88 -16.03
CA ALA A 37 5.09 11.65 -14.66
C ALA A 37 5.48 12.99 -14.03
N VAL A 38 4.82 13.35 -12.91
CA VAL A 38 5.04 14.63 -12.21
C VAL A 38 5.37 14.36 -10.76
N CYS A 39 6.45 14.95 -10.25
CA CYS A 39 6.76 14.84 -8.83
C CYS A 39 5.68 15.55 -8.01
N TRP A 40 5.13 14.85 -7.01
CA TRP A 40 4.02 15.37 -6.21
C TRP A 40 4.37 16.65 -5.44
N ASP A 41 5.64 16.84 -5.14
CA ASP A 41 6.21 17.99 -4.44
C ASP A 41 6.86 19.04 -5.35
N ASP A 42 6.65 18.95 -6.66
CA ASP A 42 7.16 19.95 -7.59
C ASP A 42 6.38 21.28 -7.41
N PRO A 43 7.05 22.38 -6.99
CA PRO A 43 6.40 23.66 -6.78
C PRO A 43 5.92 24.32 -8.09
N GLU A 44 6.47 23.93 -9.23
CA GLU A 44 6.12 24.48 -10.55
C GLU A 44 4.97 23.70 -11.21
N ALA A 45 4.49 22.59 -10.62
CA ALA A 45 3.43 21.79 -11.18
C ALA A 45 2.07 22.49 -11.08
N ASP A 46 1.48 22.80 -12.23
CA ASP A 46 0.11 23.31 -12.32
C ASP A 46 -0.90 22.16 -12.34
N TRP A 47 -1.28 21.71 -11.14
CA TRP A 47 -2.22 20.60 -10.96
C TRP A 47 -3.62 20.88 -11.55
N ALA A 48 -4.03 22.16 -11.65
CA ALA A 48 -5.31 22.52 -12.24
C ALA A 48 -5.36 22.33 -13.77
N ALA A 49 -4.20 22.19 -14.40
CA ALA A 49 -4.12 21.96 -15.84
C ALA A 49 -4.38 20.50 -16.26
N TYR A 50 -4.53 19.57 -15.29
CA TYR A 50 -4.81 18.16 -15.57
C TYR A 50 -6.30 17.84 -15.38
N ASP A 51 -6.83 16.95 -16.21
CA ASP A 51 -8.19 16.41 -16.07
C ASP A 51 -8.26 15.33 -14.98
N LEU A 52 -7.11 14.67 -14.72
CA LEU A 52 -6.96 13.63 -13.69
C LEU A 52 -5.53 13.60 -13.19
N VAL A 53 -5.40 13.47 -11.88
CA VAL A 53 -4.13 13.12 -11.21
C VAL A 53 -4.28 11.72 -10.61
N VAL A 54 -3.41 10.79 -11.01
CA VAL A 54 -3.35 9.42 -10.48
C VAL A 54 -2.12 9.30 -9.60
N ILE A 55 -2.31 8.99 -8.32
CA ILE A 55 -1.19 8.76 -7.42
C ILE A 55 -0.55 7.43 -7.79
N ARG A 56 0.77 7.45 -8.03
CA ARG A 56 1.52 6.25 -8.41
C ARG A 56 2.61 5.95 -7.41
N SER A 57 3.81 6.38 -7.65
CA SER A 57 5.00 6.02 -6.88
C SER A 57 5.45 7.17 -5.98
N THR A 58 4.55 7.71 -5.17
CA THR A 58 4.86 8.78 -4.20
C THR A 58 5.46 8.21 -2.91
N TRP A 59 6.40 7.26 -3.02
CA TRP A 59 6.84 6.37 -1.95
C TRP A 59 7.59 7.06 -0.79
N ASP A 60 7.94 8.32 -0.95
CA ASP A 60 8.55 9.15 0.09
C ASP A 60 7.53 9.79 1.05
N TYR A 61 6.22 9.70 0.75
CA TYR A 61 5.18 10.30 1.59
C TYR A 61 5.23 9.82 3.06
N SER A 62 5.68 8.59 3.28
CA SER A 62 5.75 8.01 4.61
C SER A 62 6.75 8.70 5.55
N TRP A 63 7.65 9.52 5.02
CA TRP A 63 8.54 10.44 5.78
C TRP A 63 8.00 11.87 5.82
N ARG A 64 6.97 12.20 5.04
CA ARG A 64 6.46 13.55 4.80
C ARG A 64 4.93 13.57 4.85
N VAL A 65 4.35 12.84 5.81
CA VAL A 65 2.90 12.56 5.88
C VAL A 65 2.05 13.84 5.87
N GLU A 66 2.45 14.87 6.64
CA GLU A 66 1.70 16.14 6.71
C GLU A 66 1.73 16.88 5.37
N GLU A 67 2.90 16.97 4.74
CA GLU A 67 3.07 17.64 3.44
C GLU A 67 2.26 16.91 2.35
N PHE A 68 2.32 15.58 2.33
CA PHE A 68 1.59 14.78 1.37
C PHE A 68 0.08 14.89 1.57
N THR A 69 -0.39 14.88 2.82
CA THR A 69 -1.81 15.11 3.14
C THR A 69 -2.27 16.47 2.62
N ALA A 70 -1.50 17.53 2.91
CA ALA A 70 -1.82 18.88 2.45
C ALA A 70 -1.81 18.98 0.90
N TRP A 71 -0.90 18.25 0.23
CA TRP A 71 -0.87 18.19 -1.23
C TRP A 71 -2.10 17.48 -1.78
N THR A 72 -2.48 16.31 -1.25
CA THR A 72 -3.68 15.57 -1.75
C THR A 72 -4.96 16.38 -1.59
N GLU A 73 -5.11 17.10 -0.46
CA GLU A 73 -6.26 17.97 -0.22
C GLU A 73 -6.30 19.16 -1.19
N ARG A 74 -5.15 19.79 -1.44
CA ARG A 74 -5.03 20.88 -2.41
C ARG A 74 -5.28 20.39 -3.83
N CYS A 75 -4.64 19.29 -4.22
CA CYS A 75 -4.79 18.69 -5.55
C CYS A 75 -6.24 18.29 -5.82
N GLY A 76 -6.91 17.62 -4.87
CA GLY A 76 -8.31 17.21 -5.01
C GLY A 76 -9.33 18.36 -5.05
N LYS A 77 -8.93 19.61 -4.70
CA LYS A 77 -9.74 20.83 -4.90
C LYS A 77 -9.53 21.47 -6.28
N LEU A 78 -8.37 21.23 -6.88
CA LEU A 78 -7.99 21.82 -8.18
C LEU A 78 -8.42 20.95 -9.35
N THR A 79 -8.36 19.63 -9.17
CA THR A 79 -8.69 18.66 -10.21
C THR A 79 -9.17 17.35 -9.59
N ARG A 80 -9.54 16.38 -10.43
CA ARG A 80 -9.88 15.04 -9.96
C ARG A 80 -8.61 14.29 -9.52
N LEU A 81 -8.61 13.83 -8.28
CA LEU A 81 -7.54 13.02 -7.71
C LEU A 81 -8.02 11.56 -7.55
N ALA A 82 -7.26 10.61 -8.04
CA ALA A 82 -7.52 9.18 -7.83
C ALA A 82 -6.35 8.51 -7.04
N ASN A 83 -6.64 7.93 -5.88
CA ASN A 83 -7.95 7.90 -5.20
C ASN A 83 -8.21 9.24 -4.47
N PRO A 84 -9.47 9.49 -4.03
CA PRO A 84 -9.82 10.76 -3.39
C PRO A 84 -9.06 11.04 -2.09
N ALA A 85 -8.75 12.31 -1.81
CA ALA A 85 -7.96 12.73 -0.64
C ALA A 85 -8.47 12.18 0.72
N PRO A 86 -9.79 12.06 1.00
CA PRO A 86 -10.26 11.43 2.25
C PRO A 86 -9.86 9.96 2.37
N VAL A 87 -9.88 9.21 1.26
CA VAL A 87 -9.43 7.81 1.19
C VAL A 87 -7.94 7.71 1.45
N VAL A 88 -7.17 8.56 0.77
CA VAL A 88 -5.71 8.63 0.96
C VAL A 88 -5.36 8.87 2.42
N ARG A 89 -5.98 9.88 3.05
CA ARG A 89 -5.76 10.20 4.47
C ARG A 89 -6.07 9.02 5.39
N TRP A 90 -7.19 8.34 5.17
CA TRP A 90 -7.58 7.19 5.96
C TRP A 90 -6.61 6.03 5.80
N ASN A 91 -6.16 5.76 4.57
CA ASN A 91 -5.35 4.59 4.25
C ASN A 91 -3.85 4.76 4.59
N MET A 92 -3.35 5.99 4.75
CA MET A 92 -1.95 6.24 5.15
C MET A 92 -1.58 5.72 6.53
N ASP A 93 -2.56 5.46 7.41
CA ASP A 93 -2.35 4.90 8.74
C ASP A 93 -2.98 3.50 8.85
N LYS A 94 -2.17 2.48 9.06
CA LYS A 94 -2.61 1.07 9.11
C LYS A 94 -3.52 0.73 10.30
N ARG A 95 -3.90 1.71 11.13
CA ARG A 95 -4.99 1.55 12.10
C ARG A 95 -6.32 1.22 11.44
N TYR A 96 -6.46 1.47 10.13
CA TYR A 96 -7.61 1.02 9.34
C TYR A 96 -7.83 -0.51 9.43
N LEU A 97 -6.78 -1.31 9.70
CA LEU A 97 -6.95 -2.76 9.89
C LEU A 97 -7.86 -3.09 11.09
N GLY A 98 -7.80 -2.28 12.16
CA GLY A 98 -8.71 -2.39 13.29
C GLY A 98 -10.15 -2.06 12.91
N GLU A 99 -10.37 -1.05 12.06
CA GLU A 99 -11.70 -0.68 11.56
C GLU A 99 -12.25 -1.78 10.63
N LEU A 100 -11.44 -2.34 9.72
CA LEU A 100 -11.83 -3.49 8.90
C LEU A 100 -12.21 -4.69 9.77
N SER A 101 -11.41 -4.99 10.80
CA SER A 101 -11.71 -6.06 11.76
C SER A 101 -13.04 -5.83 12.48
N ALA A 102 -13.30 -4.61 12.95
CA ALA A 102 -14.56 -4.23 13.59
C ALA A 102 -15.77 -4.35 12.64
N ALA A 103 -15.55 -4.14 11.34
CA ALA A 103 -16.54 -4.37 10.29
C ALA A 103 -16.70 -5.87 9.92
N GLY A 104 -16.00 -6.77 10.61
CA GLY A 104 -16.08 -8.21 10.41
C GLY A 104 -15.24 -8.74 9.24
N VAL A 105 -14.34 -7.94 8.67
CA VAL A 105 -13.37 -8.42 7.68
C VAL A 105 -12.29 -9.22 8.39
N PRO A 106 -11.92 -10.44 7.94
CA PRO A 106 -10.77 -11.16 8.49
C PRO A 106 -9.48 -10.35 8.26
N THR A 107 -8.81 -9.98 9.34
CA THR A 107 -7.53 -9.27 9.30
C THR A 107 -6.50 -9.97 10.19
N VAL A 108 -5.21 -9.73 9.95
CA VAL A 108 -4.18 -10.16 10.90
C VAL A 108 -4.41 -9.46 12.25
N PRO A 109 -4.52 -10.21 13.37
CA PRO A 109 -4.70 -9.60 14.69
C PRO A 109 -3.59 -8.58 14.97
N THR A 110 -3.98 -7.36 15.33
CA THR A 110 -3.04 -6.25 15.46
C THR A 110 -3.22 -5.53 16.79
N ARG A 111 -2.12 -5.30 17.50
CA ARG A 111 -2.05 -4.36 18.63
C ARG A 111 -1.32 -3.09 18.18
N TYR A 112 -1.75 -1.97 18.69
CA TYR A 112 -1.13 -0.67 18.43
C TYR A 112 -0.50 -0.15 19.71
N LEU A 113 0.75 0.30 19.62
CA LEU A 113 1.51 0.85 20.73
C LEU A 113 1.98 2.27 20.31
N ALA A 114 1.31 3.28 20.83
CA ALA A 114 1.68 4.66 20.63
C ALA A 114 2.83 5.08 21.59
N PRO A 115 3.56 6.17 21.29
CA PRO A 115 4.50 6.74 22.25
C PRO A 115 3.85 6.97 23.61
N GLY A 116 4.43 6.39 24.67
CA GLY A 116 3.92 6.47 26.04
C GLY A 116 3.02 5.31 26.48
N ASP A 117 2.59 4.46 25.57
CA ASP A 117 1.83 3.25 25.93
C ASP A 117 2.72 2.22 26.65
N PRO A 118 2.15 1.42 27.56
CA PRO A 118 2.85 0.28 28.15
C PRO A 118 3.34 -0.70 27.08
N VAL A 119 4.56 -1.20 27.24
CA VAL A 119 5.14 -2.19 26.30
C VAL A 119 4.45 -3.55 26.48
N ASP A 120 3.52 -3.87 25.57
CA ASP A 120 2.80 -5.14 25.51
C ASP A 120 3.22 -5.95 24.27
N LEU A 121 4.23 -6.80 24.44
CA LEU A 121 4.78 -7.69 23.40
C LEU A 121 4.47 -9.16 23.72
N PRO A 122 4.16 -10.00 22.70
CA PRO A 122 3.92 -11.43 22.88
C PRO A 122 5.12 -12.14 23.55
N GLY A 123 4.84 -13.01 24.50
CA GLY A 123 5.87 -13.80 25.21
C GLY A 123 5.87 -15.29 24.82
N ASP A 124 4.91 -15.73 24.01
CA ASP A 124 4.63 -17.14 23.70
C ASP A 124 4.77 -17.51 22.22
N ARG A 125 4.93 -16.51 21.35
CA ARG A 125 5.01 -16.70 19.88
C ARG A 125 5.88 -15.66 19.21
N GLU A 126 6.28 -15.94 17.97
CA GLU A 126 6.95 -14.97 17.11
C GLU A 126 5.97 -13.87 16.66
N TYR A 127 6.50 -12.67 16.50
CA TYR A 127 5.71 -11.49 16.12
C TYR A 127 6.51 -10.52 15.26
N VAL A 128 5.78 -9.65 14.58
CA VAL A 128 6.33 -8.58 13.75
C VAL A 128 6.01 -7.23 14.40
N ILE A 129 7.01 -6.35 14.42
CA ILE A 129 6.83 -4.93 14.75
C ILE A 129 7.06 -4.13 13.48
N LYS A 130 6.14 -3.22 13.16
CA LYS A 130 6.26 -2.27 12.06
C LYS A 130 5.47 -0.99 12.38
N PRO A 131 5.76 0.17 11.75
CA PRO A 131 5.00 1.38 11.98
C PRO A 131 3.58 1.29 11.38
N THR A 132 2.63 2.05 11.95
CA THR A 132 1.30 2.21 11.36
C THR A 132 1.33 2.99 10.06
N SER A 133 2.24 3.96 9.94
CA SER A 133 2.50 4.70 8.70
C SER A 133 3.85 4.30 8.14
N GLY A 134 3.88 3.76 6.92
CA GLY A 134 5.11 3.31 6.29
C GLY A 134 4.88 2.51 5.03
N ALA A 135 5.88 2.50 4.16
CA ALA A 135 5.89 1.76 2.90
C ALA A 135 7.20 0.96 2.76
N GLY A 136 7.17 -0.15 2.01
CA GLY A 136 8.34 -0.94 1.64
C GLY A 136 9.14 -1.51 2.81
N SER A 137 8.46 -2.12 3.77
CA SER A 137 9.05 -2.81 4.95
C SER A 137 9.95 -1.96 5.84
N ARG A 138 9.92 -0.63 5.69
CA ARG A 138 10.66 0.27 6.57
C ARG A 138 10.30 0.00 8.03
N TYR A 139 11.29 -0.13 8.90
CA TYR A 139 11.11 -0.49 10.32
C TYR A 139 10.40 -1.83 10.56
N ALA A 140 10.12 -2.66 9.55
CA ALA A 140 9.52 -3.95 9.80
C ALA A 140 10.59 -4.96 10.27
N ALA A 141 10.33 -5.66 11.37
CA ALA A 141 11.19 -6.72 11.87
C ALA A 141 10.40 -7.83 12.55
N ARG A 142 10.89 -9.07 12.41
CA ARG A 142 10.37 -10.28 13.06
C ARG A 142 11.19 -10.61 14.30
N TYR A 143 10.51 -10.93 15.39
CA TYR A 143 11.11 -11.26 16.67
C TYR A 143 10.60 -12.59 17.19
N THR A 144 11.48 -13.34 17.83
CA THR A 144 11.14 -14.47 18.70
C THR A 144 10.88 -13.98 20.13
N PRO A 145 10.20 -14.76 20.99
CA PRO A 145 10.04 -14.41 22.40
C PRO A 145 11.38 -14.15 23.14
N GLY A 146 12.46 -14.85 22.73
CA GLY A 146 13.80 -14.68 23.30
C GLY A 146 14.48 -13.36 22.95
N GLU A 147 13.97 -12.61 21.95
CA GLU A 147 14.55 -11.35 21.48
C GLU A 147 13.83 -10.11 22.05
N ARG A 148 13.07 -10.28 23.15
CA ARG A 148 12.23 -9.23 23.75
C ARG A 148 12.99 -7.91 23.99
N GLU A 149 14.21 -7.97 24.52
CA GLU A 149 14.99 -6.75 24.78
C GLU A 149 15.33 -5.98 23.49
N THR A 150 15.64 -6.70 22.41
CA THR A 150 15.91 -6.10 21.09
C THR A 150 14.63 -5.48 20.51
N ALA A 151 13.50 -6.17 20.67
CA ALA A 151 12.20 -5.66 20.24
C ALA A 151 11.78 -4.40 21.02
N VAL A 152 12.08 -4.33 22.31
CA VAL A 152 11.82 -3.13 23.13
C VAL A 152 12.67 -1.95 22.63
N ARG A 153 13.97 -2.15 22.40
CA ARG A 153 14.83 -1.08 21.84
C ARG A 153 14.35 -0.61 20.46
N HIS A 154 13.84 -1.51 19.63
CA HIS A 154 13.24 -1.15 18.36
C HIS A 154 11.99 -0.29 18.55
N LEU A 155 11.09 -0.67 19.46
CA LEU A 155 9.90 0.08 19.80
C LEU A 155 10.25 1.48 20.32
N GLU A 156 11.22 1.56 21.25
CA GLU A 156 11.72 2.84 21.78
C GLU A 156 12.28 3.74 20.68
N ARG A 157 13.01 3.18 19.72
CA ARG A 157 13.52 3.91 18.57
C ARG A 157 12.37 4.49 17.73
N MET A 158 11.33 3.71 17.44
CA MET A 158 10.15 4.17 16.69
C MET A 158 9.41 5.28 17.46
N HIS A 159 9.21 5.08 18.77
CA HIS A 159 8.55 6.08 19.64
C HIS A 159 9.33 7.39 19.73
N ALA A 160 10.67 7.33 19.74
CA ALA A 160 11.51 8.54 19.72
C ALA A 160 11.36 9.36 18.42
N GLU A 161 10.92 8.72 17.33
CA GLU A 161 10.56 9.37 16.07
C GLU A 161 9.07 9.74 15.99
N GLY A 162 8.30 9.57 17.07
CA GLY A 162 6.85 9.84 17.11
C GLY A 162 5.99 8.80 16.40
N LEU A 163 6.57 7.66 15.99
CA LEU A 163 5.85 6.64 15.26
C LEU A 163 5.03 5.74 16.21
N THR A 164 3.78 5.49 15.88
CA THR A 164 2.99 4.42 16.48
C THR A 164 3.40 3.09 15.88
N ALA A 165 3.72 2.11 16.74
CA ALA A 165 4.01 0.76 16.31
C ALA A 165 2.74 -0.09 16.21
N MET A 166 2.71 -1.02 15.26
CA MET A 166 1.79 -2.14 15.22
C MET A 166 2.55 -3.43 15.49
N VAL A 167 1.97 -4.28 16.33
CA VAL A 167 2.49 -5.59 16.71
C VAL A 167 1.52 -6.65 16.22
N GLN A 168 2.00 -7.55 15.39
CA GLN A 168 1.21 -8.64 14.79
C GLN A 168 1.86 -9.99 15.06
N PRO A 169 1.11 -11.09 15.25
CA PRO A 169 1.70 -12.42 15.26
C PRO A 169 2.40 -12.69 13.93
N TYR A 170 3.54 -13.38 13.95
CA TYR A 170 4.11 -13.92 12.73
C TYR A 170 3.31 -15.14 12.30
N LEU A 171 2.62 -15.02 11.17
CA LEU A 171 1.81 -16.11 10.62
C LEU A 171 2.73 -17.05 9.83
N LYS A 172 3.02 -18.22 10.38
CA LYS A 172 3.96 -19.20 9.78
C LYS A 172 3.54 -19.67 8.39
N GLY A 173 2.25 -19.59 8.07
CA GLY A 173 1.73 -19.90 6.74
C GLY A 173 2.41 -19.08 5.64
N ILE A 174 2.88 -17.85 5.93
CA ILE A 174 3.53 -16.99 4.96
C ILE A 174 4.82 -17.59 4.38
N ASP A 175 5.52 -18.43 5.15
CA ASP A 175 6.75 -19.11 4.69
C ASP A 175 6.45 -20.15 3.59
N ALA A 176 5.23 -20.70 3.56
CA ALA A 176 4.80 -21.71 2.59
C ALA A 176 3.96 -21.10 1.46
N THR A 177 2.97 -20.26 1.80
CA THR A 177 1.99 -19.73 0.84
C THR A 177 2.29 -18.33 0.35
N GLY A 178 3.17 -17.59 1.03
CA GLY A 178 3.53 -16.22 0.70
C GLY A 178 2.44 -15.21 1.02
N GLU A 179 2.72 -13.96 0.67
CA GLU A 179 1.78 -12.85 0.64
C GLU A 179 1.18 -12.74 -0.75
N ARG A 180 -0.14 -12.61 -0.83
CA ARG A 180 -0.88 -12.55 -2.10
C ARG A 180 -1.51 -11.17 -2.31
N PRO A 181 -0.83 -10.27 -3.05
CA PRO A 181 -1.41 -9.01 -3.51
C PRO A 181 -2.45 -9.24 -4.61
N LEU A 182 -3.70 -8.86 -4.34
CA LEU A 182 -4.79 -8.85 -5.29
C LEU A 182 -5.03 -7.42 -5.77
N GLN A 183 -4.88 -7.19 -7.07
CA GLN A 183 -5.09 -5.88 -7.69
C GLN A 183 -6.52 -5.73 -8.17
N PHE A 184 -7.14 -4.64 -7.77
CA PHE A 184 -8.46 -4.22 -8.22
C PHE A 184 -8.36 -2.91 -9.01
N PHE A 185 -9.18 -2.79 -10.04
CA PHE A 185 -9.34 -1.56 -10.80
C PHE A 185 -10.83 -1.31 -11.02
N SER A 186 -11.29 -0.11 -10.67
CA SER A 186 -12.71 0.26 -10.71
C SER A 186 -13.61 -0.82 -10.08
N GLY A 187 -13.23 -1.29 -8.89
CA GLY A 187 -13.96 -2.30 -8.10
C GLY A 187 -13.90 -3.73 -8.60
N ARG A 188 -13.17 -4.02 -9.70
CA ARG A 188 -13.07 -5.37 -10.28
C ARG A 188 -11.67 -5.95 -10.07
N LEU A 189 -11.60 -7.22 -9.68
CA LEU A 189 -10.35 -7.97 -9.62
C LEU A 189 -9.71 -8.01 -11.00
N LEU A 190 -8.49 -7.52 -11.11
CA LEU A 190 -7.73 -7.43 -12.36
C LEU A 190 -6.74 -8.59 -12.51
N HIS A 191 -5.88 -8.77 -11.52
CA HIS A 191 -4.89 -9.84 -11.45
C HIS A 191 -4.35 -9.96 -10.02
N ALA A 192 -3.53 -10.96 -9.78
CA ALA A 192 -2.87 -11.14 -8.49
C ALA A 192 -1.45 -11.67 -8.65
N GLY A 193 -0.64 -11.41 -7.64
CA GLY A 193 0.70 -11.95 -7.50
C GLY A 193 0.87 -12.74 -6.21
N ARG A 194 2.02 -13.39 -6.07
CA ARG A 194 2.49 -14.01 -4.83
C ARG A 194 3.92 -13.54 -4.55
N LYS A 195 4.15 -13.00 -3.36
CA LYS A 195 5.45 -12.62 -2.83
C LYS A 195 5.87 -13.62 -1.76
N GLN A 196 7.14 -13.99 -1.71
CA GLN A 196 7.66 -14.82 -0.64
C GLN A 196 7.86 -14.00 0.65
N ALA A 197 7.92 -14.69 1.80
CA ALA A 197 8.27 -14.05 3.07
C ALA A 197 9.66 -13.41 3.00
N VAL A 198 9.78 -12.18 3.53
CA VAL A 198 11.06 -11.44 3.55
C VAL A 198 11.62 -11.22 4.94
N LEU A 199 10.80 -11.33 5.99
CA LEU A 199 11.23 -11.08 7.36
C LEU A 199 11.81 -12.35 7.99
N THR A 200 13.09 -12.32 8.28
CA THR A 200 13.80 -13.40 8.98
C THR A 200 14.02 -13.02 10.43
N ALA A 201 13.74 -13.95 11.37
CA ALA A 201 14.04 -13.74 12.78
C ALA A 201 15.54 -13.49 12.98
N GLY A 202 15.89 -12.62 13.92
CA GLY A 202 17.28 -12.23 14.19
C GLY A 202 17.85 -11.21 13.20
N THR A 203 17.09 -10.82 12.17
CA THR A 203 17.53 -9.77 11.24
C THR A 203 17.11 -8.40 11.78
N PRO A 204 18.02 -7.44 11.95
CA PRO A 204 17.68 -6.08 12.35
C PRO A 204 16.73 -5.41 11.37
N PHE A 205 15.91 -4.49 11.87
CA PHE A 205 15.08 -3.63 10.99
C PHE A 205 15.95 -2.71 10.12
N ASP A 206 15.47 -2.38 8.93
CA ASP A 206 16.05 -1.34 8.07
C ASP A 206 15.17 -0.07 8.14
N VAL A 207 15.83 1.07 8.27
CA VAL A 207 15.17 2.39 8.24
C VAL A 207 14.87 2.84 6.80
N ARG A 208 15.47 2.18 5.82
CA ARG A 208 15.27 2.45 4.39
C ARG A 208 14.10 1.63 3.86
N LYS A 209 13.48 2.15 2.80
CA LYS A 209 12.53 1.36 2.00
C LYS A 209 13.30 0.31 1.20
N THR A 210 12.89 -0.94 1.32
CA THR A 210 13.47 -2.05 0.54
C THR A 210 12.42 -2.58 -0.45
N ALA A 211 12.82 -2.70 -1.71
CA ALA A 211 11.98 -3.34 -2.71
C ALA A 211 11.87 -4.85 -2.42
N HIS A 212 10.69 -5.41 -2.60
CA HIS A 212 10.50 -6.85 -2.47
C HIS A 212 11.34 -7.59 -3.54
N PRO A 213 12.11 -8.64 -3.18
CA PRO A 213 13.07 -9.29 -4.09
C PRO A 213 12.41 -10.01 -5.27
N GLY A 214 11.16 -10.43 -5.15
CA GLY A 214 10.47 -11.13 -6.23
C GLY A 214 8.97 -11.26 -6.01
N ILE A 215 8.25 -11.34 -7.12
CA ILE A 215 6.83 -11.63 -7.19
C ILE A 215 6.56 -12.50 -8.39
N GLU A 216 5.67 -13.45 -8.27
CA GLU A 216 5.22 -14.33 -9.36
C GLU A 216 3.71 -14.21 -9.57
N VAL A 217 3.22 -14.66 -10.73
CA VAL A 217 1.80 -14.68 -11.05
C VAL A 217 1.06 -15.61 -10.09
N TRP A 218 -0.08 -15.16 -9.57
CA TRP A 218 -0.97 -15.93 -8.73
C TRP A 218 -2.39 -15.94 -9.30
N LYS A 219 -3.07 -17.06 -9.16
CA LYS A 219 -4.51 -17.17 -9.45
C LYS A 219 -5.26 -17.23 -8.12
N PRO A 220 -5.97 -16.17 -7.72
CA PRO A 220 -6.67 -16.15 -6.45
C PRO A 220 -7.77 -17.22 -6.40
N THR A 221 -7.99 -17.74 -5.20
CA THR A 221 -9.15 -18.57 -4.89
C THR A 221 -10.41 -17.71 -4.72
N GLU A 222 -11.58 -18.32 -4.75
CA GLU A 222 -12.85 -17.65 -4.44
C GLU A 222 -12.86 -17.08 -3.01
N ALA A 223 -12.27 -17.80 -2.05
CA ALA A 223 -12.17 -17.34 -0.67
C ALA A 223 -11.28 -16.10 -0.53
N GLU A 224 -10.15 -16.04 -1.22
CA GLU A 224 -9.27 -14.86 -1.27
C GLU A 224 -9.99 -13.66 -1.89
N THR A 225 -10.65 -13.87 -3.03
CA THR A 225 -11.41 -12.83 -3.72
C THR A 225 -12.52 -12.28 -2.82
N ALA A 226 -13.29 -13.15 -2.17
CA ALA A 226 -14.38 -12.74 -1.26
C ALA A 226 -13.88 -11.93 -0.06
N VAL A 227 -12.72 -12.28 0.52
CA VAL A 227 -12.12 -11.51 1.63
C VAL A 227 -11.68 -10.13 1.13
N ALA A 228 -11.05 -10.05 -0.04
CA ALA A 228 -10.60 -8.80 -0.63
C ALA A 228 -11.78 -7.87 -0.97
N GLU A 229 -12.83 -8.38 -1.58
CA GLU A 229 -14.05 -7.62 -1.88
C GLU A 229 -14.73 -7.08 -0.62
N ARG A 230 -14.77 -7.88 0.47
CA ARG A 230 -15.26 -7.42 1.77
C ARG A 230 -14.43 -6.30 2.35
N ALA A 231 -13.09 -6.35 2.19
CA ALA A 231 -12.20 -5.29 2.64
C ALA A 231 -12.48 -3.98 1.87
N LEU A 232 -12.68 -4.05 0.56
CA LEU A 232 -13.01 -2.89 -0.27
C LEU A 232 -14.40 -2.32 0.08
N ALA A 233 -15.40 -3.18 0.31
CA ALA A 233 -16.74 -2.76 0.71
C ALA A 233 -16.78 -2.09 2.10
N ALA A 234 -15.80 -2.35 2.95
CA ALA A 234 -15.67 -1.76 4.28
C ALA A 234 -14.90 -0.42 4.29
N VAL A 235 -14.42 0.08 3.15
CA VAL A 235 -13.79 1.39 3.07
C VAL A 235 -14.80 2.48 3.40
N PRO A 236 -14.53 3.39 4.34
CA PRO A 236 -15.49 4.40 4.76
C PRO A 236 -16.02 5.27 3.62
N GLY A 237 -17.35 5.47 3.58
CA GLY A 237 -18.00 6.29 2.57
C GLY A 237 -18.22 5.61 1.23
N ALA A 238 -17.87 4.32 1.08
CA ALA A 238 -18.00 3.54 -0.15
C ALA A 238 -17.55 4.33 -1.41
N PRO A 239 -16.31 4.83 -1.43
CA PRO A 239 -15.83 5.69 -2.50
C PRO A 239 -15.65 4.91 -3.80
N ASP A 240 -15.75 5.62 -4.93
CA ASP A 240 -15.32 5.09 -6.22
C ASP A 240 -13.78 5.04 -6.25
N LEU A 241 -13.24 3.85 -6.08
CA LEU A 241 -11.80 3.61 -6.12
C LEU A 241 -11.37 3.29 -7.54
N LEU A 242 -10.44 4.08 -8.10
CA LEU A 242 -9.84 3.76 -9.40
C LEU A 242 -9.00 2.49 -9.29
N TYR A 243 -8.23 2.37 -8.22
CA TYR A 243 -7.39 1.19 -7.95
C TYR A 243 -7.38 0.85 -6.46
N ALA A 244 -7.10 -0.40 -6.19
CA ALA A 244 -6.82 -0.91 -4.85
C ALA A 244 -5.93 -2.15 -4.94
N ARG A 245 -5.09 -2.37 -3.91
CA ARG A 245 -4.39 -3.63 -3.71
C ARG A 245 -4.71 -4.17 -2.32
N VAL A 246 -5.19 -5.40 -2.28
CA VAL A 246 -5.46 -6.11 -1.02
C VAL A 246 -4.43 -7.21 -0.88
N ASP A 247 -3.55 -7.07 0.10
CA ASP A 247 -2.50 -8.05 0.37
C ASP A 247 -3.01 -9.04 1.42
N LEU A 248 -3.14 -10.31 1.01
CA LEU A 248 -3.67 -11.39 1.83
C LEU A 248 -2.57 -12.35 2.29
N VAL A 249 -2.78 -12.93 3.45
CA VAL A 249 -2.01 -14.04 3.99
C VAL A 249 -2.94 -15.09 4.58
N ASP A 250 -2.46 -16.30 4.84
CA ASP A 250 -3.24 -17.30 5.58
C ASP A 250 -3.06 -17.09 7.08
N GLY A 251 -4.17 -17.03 7.80
CA GLY A 251 -4.19 -17.05 9.25
C GLY A 251 -3.72 -18.40 9.81
N ASP A 252 -3.60 -18.51 11.13
CA ASP A 252 -3.23 -19.77 11.83
C ASP A 252 -4.25 -20.90 11.57
N ASP A 253 -5.46 -20.57 11.13
CA ASP A 253 -6.52 -21.49 10.74
C ASP A 253 -6.51 -21.87 9.26
N GLY A 254 -5.52 -21.42 8.52
CA GLY A 254 -5.36 -21.66 7.07
C GLY A 254 -6.35 -20.88 6.18
N ARG A 255 -7.12 -19.93 6.74
CA ARG A 255 -8.05 -19.10 5.97
C ARG A 255 -7.40 -17.77 5.60
N PRO A 256 -7.75 -17.18 4.42
CA PRO A 256 -7.20 -15.90 4.02
C PRO A 256 -7.67 -14.77 4.96
N CYS A 257 -6.75 -13.88 5.30
CA CYS A 257 -7.02 -12.65 6.03
C CYS A 257 -6.21 -11.49 5.44
N VAL A 258 -6.71 -10.27 5.62
CA VAL A 258 -6.06 -9.05 5.13
C VAL A 258 -4.83 -8.74 6.00
N MET A 259 -3.68 -8.66 5.36
CA MET A 259 -2.45 -8.17 5.98
C MET A 259 -2.25 -6.68 5.73
N GLU A 260 -2.63 -6.21 4.53
CA GLU A 260 -2.54 -4.81 4.14
C GLU A 260 -3.58 -4.46 3.08
N LEU A 261 -4.07 -3.21 3.09
CA LEU A 261 -4.90 -2.61 2.06
C LEU A 261 -4.19 -1.36 1.56
N GLU A 262 -3.83 -1.33 0.27
CA GLU A 262 -3.14 -0.19 -0.33
C GLU A 262 -4.07 0.55 -1.30
N LEU A 263 -4.45 1.77 -0.93
CA LEU A 263 -5.32 2.67 -1.71
C LEU A 263 -4.59 3.95 -2.11
N VAL A 264 -3.33 4.12 -1.73
CA VAL A 264 -2.53 5.32 -2.00
C VAL A 264 -1.65 5.11 -3.22
N GLU A 265 -0.61 4.27 -3.12
CA GLU A 265 0.43 4.16 -4.15
C GLU A 265 0.88 2.70 -4.40
N PRO A 266 -0.06 1.75 -4.59
CA PRO A 266 0.32 0.36 -4.79
C PRO A 266 1.16 0.17 -6.05
N ASN A 267 2.19 -0.71 -5.97
CA ASN A 267 2.71 -1.29 -7.20
C ASN A 267 1.59 -2.06 -7.88
N LEU A 268 1.33 -1.78 -9.15
CA LEU A 268 0.29 -2.46 -9.92
C LEU A 268 0.77 -3.77 -10.55
N PHE A 269 2.09 -3.97 -10.63
CA PHE A 269 2.74 -5.14 -11.24
C PHE A 269 2.33 -5.37 -12.71
N LEU A 270 2.09 -4.31 -13.48
CA LEU A 270 1.72 -4.39 -14.89
C LEU A 270 2.82 -5.03 -15.74
N TRP A 271 4.07 -4.85 -15.35
CA TRP A 271 5.20 -5.51 -15.99
C TRP A 271 5.16 -7.04 -15.87
N LEU A 272 4.49 -7.58 -14.83
CA LEU A 272 4.24 -9.02 -14.65
C LEU A 272 2.94 -9.45 -15.35
N HIS A 273 1.99 -8.53 -15.49
CA HIS A 273 0.65 -8.76 -16.05
C HIS A 273 0.38 -7.83 -17.24
N PRO A 274 1.14 -7.92 -18.35
CA PRO A 274 0.99 -6.97 -19.47
C PRO A 274 -0.41 -6.99 -20.10
N GLY A 275 -1.13 -8.11 -20.00
CA GLY A 275 -2.52 -8.21 -20.45
C GLY A 275 -3.51 -7.31 -19.70
N SER A 276 -3.13 -6.78 -18.54
CA SER A 276 -3.96 -5.85 -17.75
C SER A 276 -3.79 -4.39 -18.18
N VAL A 277 -2.74 -4.05 -18.91
CA VAL A 277 -2.45 -2.66 -19.32
C VAL A 277 -3.60 -2.02 -20.09
N PRO A 278 -4.24 -2.68 -21.09
CA PRO A 278 -5.35 -2.08 -21.80
C PRO A 278 -6.55 -1.73 -20.92
N VAL A 279 -6.86 -2.60 -19.93
CA VAL A 279 -7.97 -2.37 -18.98
C VAL A 279 -7.65 -1.18 -18.09
N VAL A 280 -6.46 -1.15 -17.50
CA VAL A 280 -6.00 -0.02 -16.66
C VAL A 280 -6.02 1.30 -17.43
N THR A 281 -5.51 1.31 -18.65
CA THR A 281 -5.52 2.48 -19.53
C THR A 281 -6.94 2.97 -19.80
N ALA A 282 -7.87 2.07 -20.17
CA ALA A 282 -9.25 2.42 -20.44
C ALA A 282 -9.96 3.02 -19.21
N GLU A 283 -9.75 2.44 -18.03
CA GLU A 283 -10.35 2.93 -16.78
C GLU A 283 -9.79 4.30 -16.35
N ILE A 284 -8.49 4.54 -16.54
CA ILE A 284 -7.88 5.85 -16.29
C ILE A 284 -8.49 6.90 -17.24
N LEU A 285 -8.63 6.58 -18.52
CA LEU A 285 -9.23 7.49 -19.50
C LEU A 285 -10.71 7.76 -19.21
N ARG A 286 -11.48 6.73 -18.81
CA ARG A 286 -12.89 6.87 -18.41
C ARG A 286 -13.00 7.79 -17.20
N THR A 287 -12.14 7.60 -16.19
CA THR A 287 -12.10 8.44 -15.01
C THR A 287 -11.72 9.87 -15.34
N ALA A 288 -10.76 10.10 -16.24
CA ALA A 288 -10.38 11.44 -16.69
C ALA A 288 -11.52 12.16 -17.44
N ALA A 289 -12.33 11.42 -18.20
CA ALA A 289 -13.50 11.95 -18.89
C ALA A 289 -14.71 12.25 -17.99
N GLY A 290 -14.69 11.80 -16.74
CA GLY A 290 -15.79 12.03 -15.80
C GLY A 290 -16.98 11.06 -15.94
N VAL A 291 -16.77 9.92 -16.56
CA VAL A 291 -17.79 8.89 -16.82
C VAL A 291 -17.45 7.59 -16.13
#